data_73f00cb10ceb0c626488876ef5f9f50d
#
_entry.id   73f00cb10ceb0c626488876ef5f9f50d
#
_cell.length_a   1.000
_cell.length_b   1.000
_cell.length_c   1.000
_cell.angle_alpha   90.00
_cell.angle_beta   90.00
_cell.angle_gamma   90.00
#
_symmetry.space_group_name_H-M   'P 1'
#
loop_
_entity.id
_entity.type
_entity.pdbx_description
1 polymer ?
#
loop_
_entity_poly.entity_id
_entity_poly.type
_entity_poly.pdbx_seq_one_letter_code
_entity_poly.pdbx_strand_id
1 'polypeptide(L)'
;EYARVSFRXNSLGFPVEERCDEHLIERSYDKHGLIVSLRSSLGSQLSYERNAYGELVCFRAGEAETNASFTSEHQYDSLGFELERLLPGGVSQSFAYDNIGRLVDSKTRRSAEQR
;
A
#
# COMPACT_ATOMS: atom_id res chain seq x y z
N GLU A 1 -20.00 -28.60 2.51
CA GLU A 1 -20.32 -27.40 3.28
C GLU A 1 -19.60 -26.21 2.76
N TYR A 2 -20.31 -25.11 2.66
CA TYR A 2 -19.80 -23.90 2.03
C TYR A 2 -19.61 -22.80 3.04
N ALA A 3 -18.54 -22.05 2.90
CA ALA A 3 -18.34 -20.85 3.69
C ALA A 3 -19.40 -19.82 3.31
N ARG A 4 -19.86 -19.09 4.29
CA ARG A 4 -20.82 -18.02 4.07
C ARG A 4 -20.06 -16.72 3.90
N VAL A 5 -20.26 -16.04 2.77
CA VAL A 5 -19.59 -14.78 2.46
C VAL A 5 -20.66 -13.72 2.27
N SER A 6 -20.50 -12.60 2.93
CA SER A 6 -21.39 -11.45 2.75
C SER A 6 -20.58 -10.18 2.66
N PHE A 7 -21.17 -9.15 2.06
CA PHE A 7 -20.53 -7.87 1.81
C PHE A 7 -21.44 -6.75 2.25
N ARG A 8 -20.84 -5.68 2.63
CA ARG A 8 -21.58 -4.44 2.84
C ARG A 8 -20.88 -3.35 2.04
N UNK A 9 -21.38 -2.59 1.25
CA UNK A 9 -20.86 -1.70 0.42
C UNK A 9 -21.22 -0.43 0.92
N ASN A 10 -20.60 0.51 0.56
CA ASN A 10 -20.93 1.88 0.94
C ASN A 10 -21.88 2.48 -0.08
N SER A 11 -22.19 3.77 0.06
CA SER A 11 -23.17 4.40 -0.82
C SER A 11 -22.71 4.43 -2.27
N LEU A 12 -21.43 4.27 -2.55
CA LEU A 12 -20.92 4.23 -3.92
C LEU A 12 -20.78 2.81 -4.44
N GLY A 13 -21.15 1.83 -3.64
CA GLY A 13 -21.05 0.43 -4.07
C GLY A 13 -19.74 -0.24 -3.82
N PHE A 14 -18.79 0.42 -3.15
CA PHE A 14 -17.53 -0.22 -2.84
C PHE A 14 -17.65 -1.06 -1.57
N PRO A 15 -17.06 -2.25 -1.55
CA PRO A 15 -17.17 -3.09 -0.35
C PRO A 15 -16.36 -2.51 0.81
N VAL A 16 -17.05 -2.22 1.90
CA VAL A 16 -16.40 -1.73 3.12
C VAL A 16 -16.31 -2.82 4.17
N GLU A 17 -17.13 -3.85 4.09
CA GLU A 17 -17.01 -5.02 4.94
C GLU A 17 -17.15 -6.25 4.08
N GLU A 18 -16.34 -7.23 4.39
CA GLU A 18 -16.43 -8.55 3.81
C GLU A 18 -16.36 -9.53 4.96
N ARG A 19 -17.39 -10.34 5.09
CA ARG A 19 -17.47 -11.30 6.20
C ARG A 19 -17.48 -12.70 5.64
N CYS A 20 -16.58 -13.53 6.14
CA CYS A 20 -16.51 -14.93 5.75
C CYS A 20 -16.56 -15.74 7.03
N ASP A 21 -17.72 -16.33 7.28
CA ASP A 21 -18.02 -16.99 8.56
C ASP A 21 -17.79 -15.98 9.68
N GLU A 22 -16.85 -16.26 10.60
CA GLU A 22 -16.60 -15.33 11.70
C GLU A 22 -15.45 -14.34 11.43
N HIS A 23 -14.86 -14.40 10.26
CA HIS A 23 -13.76 -13.49 9.93
C HIS A 23 -14.29 -12.28 9.20
N LEU A 24 -13.67 -11.15 9.48
CA LEU A 24 -14.13 -9.87 8.97
C LEU A 24 -12.96 -9.12 8.35
N ILE A 25 -13.17 -8.56 7.17
CA ILE A 25 -12.24 -7.65 6.54
C ILE A 25 -12.96 -6.33 6.35
N GLU A 26 -12.33 -5.25 6.79
CA GLU A 26 -12.87 -3.91 6.66
C GLU A 26 -11.95 -3.08 5.78
N ARG A 27 -12.56 -2.28 4.89
CA ARG A 27 -11.84 -1.41 3.99
C ARG A 27 -12.37 -0.01 4.08
N SER A 28 -11.51 0.97 3.87
CA SER A 28 -11.96 2.34 3.73
C SER A 28 -11.33 2.95 2.48
N TYR A 29 -12.00 3.97 1.95
CA TYR A 29 -11.65 4.56 0.66
C TYR A 29 -11.59 6.07 0.79
N ASP A 30 -10.80 6.71 -0.07
CA ASP A 30 -10.82 8.15 -0.14
C ASP A 30 -11.95 8.62 -1.06
N LYS A 31 -12.04 9.92 -1.25
CA LYS A 31 -13.13 10.47 -2.03
C LYS A 31 -13.05 10.12 -3.50
N HIS A 32 -11.92 9.64 -3.97
CA HIS A 32 -11.76 9.21 -5.36
C HIS A 32 -12.00 7.73 -5.53
N GLY A 33 -12.38 7.02 -4.47
CA GLY A 33 -12.64 5.60 -4.56
C GLY A 33 -11.42 4.72 -4.45
N LEU A 34 -10.28 5.26 -4.05
CA LEU A 34 -9.07 4.48 -3.88
C LEU A 34 -8.96 4.02 -2.45
N ILE A 35 -8.50 2.81 -2.25
CA ILE A 35 -8.42 2.23 -0.90
C ILE A 35 -7.36 2.98 -0.09
N VAL A 36 -7.68 3.26 1.18
CA VAL A 36 -6.73 3.88 2.10
C VAL A 36 -6.42 2.99 3.28
N SER A 37 -7.26 2.03 3.61
CA SER A 37 -6.93 1.10 4.69
C SER A 37 -7.66 -0.21 4.51
N LEU A 38 -7.06 -1.24 5.06
CA LEU A 38 -7.68 -2.55 5.15
C LEU A 38 -7.32 -3.12 6.52
N ARG A 39 -8.28 -3.72 7.18
CA ARG A 39 -8.07 -4.32 8.49
C ARG A 39 -8.78 -5.65 8.54
N SER A 40 -8.09 -6.65 9.08
CA SER A 40 -8.62 -7.99 9.19
C SER A 40 -8.84 -8.34 10.66
N SER A 41 -9.91 -9.06 10.95
CA SER A 41 -10.14 -9.54 12.30
C SER A 41 -9.06 -10.53 12.75
N LEU A 42 -8.23 -10.99 11.82
CA LEU A 42 -7.12 -11.87 12.18
C LEU A 42 -5.84 -11.09 12.52
N GLY A 43 -5.89 -9.76 12.50
CA GLY A 43 -4.80 -8.94 12.98
C GLY A 43 -4.02 -8.18 11.94
N SER A 44 -4.27 -8.41 10.67
CA SER A 44 -3.53 -7.70 9.63
C SER A 44 -4.09 -6.31 9.43
N GLN A 45 -3.21 -5.33 9.22
CA GLN A 45 -3.60 -3.96 8.94
C GLN A 45 -2.73 -3.41 7.82
N LEU A 46 -3.37 -2.79 6.84
CA LEU A 46 -2.69 -2.14 5.72
C LEU A 46 -3.16 -0.71 5.65
N SER A 47 -2.26 0.21 5.34
CA SER A 47 -2.67 1.58 5.08
C SER A 47 -1.88 2.14 3.92
N TYR A 48 -2.53 3.05 3.20
CA TYR A 48 -2.02 3.62 1.97
C TYR A 48 -2.19 5.13 2.03
N GLU A 49 -1.12 5.87 1.78
CA GLU A 49 -1.19 7.32 1.63
C GLU A 49 -0.89 7.66 0.19
N ARG A 50 -1.68 8.56 -0.38
CA ARG A 50 -1.51 8.98 -1.77
C ARG A 50 -1.43 10.48 -1.85
N ASN A 51 -0.74 10.96 -2.88
CA ASN A 51 -0.69 12.39 -3.13
C ASN A 51 -1.93 12.81 -3.92
N ALA A 52 -1.96 14.08 -4.32
CA ALA A 52 -3.13 14.63 -4.99
C ALA A 52 -3.39 13.99 -6.34
N TYR A 53 -2.40 13.35 -6.93
CA TYR A 53 -2.56 12.67 -8.21
C TYR A 53 -2.96 11.20 -8.06
N GLY A 54 -3.15 10.74 -6.81
CA GLY A 54 -3.49 9.35 -6.57
C GLY A 54 -2.32 8.40 -6.52
N GLU A 55 -1.11 8.92 -6.59
CA GLU A 55 0.08 8.08 -6.56
C GLU A 55 0.38 7.67 -5.12
N LEU A 56 0.76 6.42 -4.93
CA LEU A 56 1.07 5.89 -3.61
C LEU A 56 2.38 6.49 -3.12
N VAL A 57 2.34 7.23 -2.02
CA VAL A 57 3.56 7.81 -1.46
C VAL A 57 4.00 7.09 -0.19
N CYS A 58 3.12 6.38 0.48
CA CYS A 58 3.50 5.61 1.65
C CYS A 58 2.57 4.44 1.83
N PHE A 59 3.13 3.28 2.07
CA PHE A 59 2.39 2.07 2.34
C PHE A 59 2.89 1.50 3.66
N ARG A 60 1.97 1.11 4.53
CA ARG A 60 2.32 0.48 5.79
C ARG A 60 1.53 -0.81 5.94
N ALA A 61 2.21 -1.85 6.38
CA ALA A 61 1.58 -3.12 6.71
C ALA A 61 2.00 -3.50 8.11
N GLY A 62 1.05 -3.98 8.89
CA GLY A 62 1.32 -4.37 10.26
C GLY A 62 0.52 -5.59 10.65
N GLU A 63 1.00 -6.26 11.68
CA GLU A 63 0.36 -7.43 12.24
C GLU A 63 0.23 -7.21 13.72
N ALA A 64 -1.01 -7.20 14.22
CA ALA A 64 -1.24 -6.79 15.60
C ALA A 64 -0.62 -7.75 16.60
N GLU A 65 -0.66 -9.05 16.35
CA GLU A 65 -0.23 -10.01 17.34
C GLU A 65 1.28 -10.15 17.43
N THR A 66 1.98 -10.04 16.30
CA THR A 66 3.42 -10.18 16.29
C THR A 66 4.14 -8.86 16.38
N ASN A 67 3.43 -7.75 16.20
CA ASN A 67 4.02 -6.43 16.16
C ASN A 67 4.97 -6.25 14.98
N ALA A 68 4.91 -7.13 14.01
CA ALA A 68 5.71 -7.00 12.80
C ALA A 68 5.17 -5.87 11.95
N SER A 69 6.05 -5.16 11.27
CA SER A 69 5.62 -4.06 10.42
C SER A 69 6.55 -3.90 9.22
N PHE A 70 6.00 -3.31 8.19
CA PHE A 70 6.68 -3.03 6.95
C PHE A 70 6.20 -1.67 6.46
N THR A 71 7.12 -0.81 6.05
CA THR A 71 6.76 0.50 5.51
C THR A 71 7.57 0.74 4.25
N SER A 72 6.92 1.26 3.22
CA SER A 72 7.62 1.73 2.04
C SER A 72 7.19 3.15 1.73
N GLU A 73 8.12 3.95 1.21
CA GLU A 73 7.86 5.33 0.82
C GLU A 73 8.31 5.51 -0.62
N HIS A 74 7.56 6.31 -1.36
CA HIS A 74 7.72 6.40 -2.81
C HIS A 74 7.74 7.86 -3.24
N GLN A 75 8.59 8.19 -4.19
CA GLN A 75 8.68 9.53 -4.75
C GLN A 75 8.58 9.44 -6.27
N TYR A 76 7.96 10.45 -6.86
CA TYR A 76 7.64 10.47 -8.29
C TYR A 76 8.09 11.77 -8.91
N ASP A 77 8.37 11.74 -10.21
CA ASP A 77 8.63 12.97 -10.93
C ASP A 77 7.31 13.60 -11.36
N SER A 78 7.42 14.74 -12.04
CA SER A 78 6.21 15.50 -12.41
C SER A 78 5.35 14.78 -13.45
N LEU A 79 5.91 13.79 -14.13
CA LEU A 79 5.15 13.02 -15.10
C LEU A 79 4.55 11.75 -14.52
N GLY A 80 4.80 11.49 -13.23
CA GLY A 80 4.23 10.33 -12.57
C GLY A 80 5.09 9.09 -12.57
N PHE A 81 6.32 9.17 -13.03
CA PHE A 81 7.22 8.03 -12.99
C PHE A 81 7.89 7.96 -11.62
N GLU A 82 7.95 6.78 -11.07
CA GLU A 82 8.56 6.60 -9.74
C GLU A 82 10.06 6.81 -9.83
N LEU A 83 10.59 7.70 -8.99
CA LEU A 83 12.02 8.00 -8.94
C LEU A 83 12.74 7.20 -7.88
N GLU A 84 12.10 6.98 -6.75
CA GLU A 84 12.77 6.35 -5.62
C GLU A 84 11.75 5.70 -4.71
N ARG A 85 12.14 4.60 -4.11
CA ARG A 85 11.38 4.04 -3.00
C ARG A 85 12.32 3.69 -1.88
N LEU A 86 11.85 3.91 -0.67
CA LEU A 86 12.56 3.57 0.56
C LEU A 86 11.88 2.38 1.20
N LEU A 87 12.66 1.38 1.53
CA LEU A 87 12.15 0.12 2.05
C LEU A 87 12.73 -0.11 3.45
N PRO A 88 12.20 -1.06 4.19
CA PRO A 88 12.73 -1.34 5.52
C PRO A 88 14.18 -1.77 5.47
N GLY A 89 14.89 -1.51 6.56
CA GLY A 89 16.29 -1.89 6.67
C GLY A 89 17.24 -0.93 6.01
N GLY A 90 16.78 0.27 5.70
CA GLY A 90 17.65 1.27 5.08
C GLY A 90 17.92 1.01 3.62
N VAL A 91 17.09 0.21 2.97
CA VAL A 91 17.24 -0.10 1.55
C VAL A 91 16.53 0.97 0.74
N SER A 92 17.18 1.45 -0.31
CA SER A 92 16.53 2.35 -1.26
C SER A 92 16.76 1.83 -2.66
N GLN A 93 15.77 2.09 -3.51
CA GLN A 93 15.86 1.80 -4.93
C GLN A 93 15.60 3.10 -5.69
N SER A 94 16.39 3.34 -6.72
CA SER A 94 16.17 4.51 -7.57
C SER A 94 16.02 4.05 -9.00
N PHE A 95 15.29 4.83 -9.78
CA PHE A 95 14.91 4.47 -11.14
C PHE A 95 15.18 5.63 -12.08
N ALA A 96 15.66 5.31 -13.27
CA ALA A 96 15.89 6.32 -14.30
C ALA A 96 15.22 5.86 -15.60
N TYR A 97 14.75 6.84 -16.36
CA TYR A 97 13.94 6.58 -17.54
C TYR A 97 14.50 7.35 -18.74
N ASP A 98 14.26 6.83 -19.93
CA ASP A 98 14.60 7.57 -21.12
C ASP A 98 13.50 8.59 -21.41
N ASN A 99 13.67 9.34 -22.51
CA ASN A 99 12.77 10.47 -22.77
C ASN A 99 11.41 10.04 -23.33
N ILE A 100 11.20 8.74 -23.54
CA ILE A 100 9.86 8.27 -23.88
C ILE A 100 9.28 7.39 -22.78
N GLY A 101 9.88 7.46 -21.58
CA GLY A 101 9.28 6.87 -20.39
C GLY A 101 9.63 5.42 -20.14
N ARG A 102 10.63 4.88 -20.83
CA ARG A 102 11.03 3.49 -20.59
C ARG A 102 12.08 3.46 -19.49
N LEU A 103 11.97 2.49 -18.58
CA LEU A 103 12.95 2.32 -17.53
C LEU A 103 14.28 1.87 -18.14
N VAL A 104 15.34 2.63 -17.88
CA VAL A 104 16.66 2.29 -18.44
C VAL A 104 17.67 1.95 -17.36
N ASP A 105 17.40 2.20 -16.09
CA ASP A 105 18.34 1.87 -15.03
C ASP A 105 17.59 1.78 -13.72
N SER A 106 18.06 0.88 -12.86
CA SER A 106 17.55 0.82 -11.51
C SER A 106 18.72 0.43 -10.61
N LYS A 107 18.79 1.10 -9.47
CA LYS A 107 19.88 0.89 -8.51
C LYS A 107 19.29 0.63 -7.15
N THR A 108 19.91 -0.31 -6.44
CA THR A 108 19.53 -0.64 -5.09
C THR A 108 20.71 -0.33 -4.18
N ARG A 109 20.42 0.33 -3.07
CA ARG A 109 21.46 0.77 -2.14
C ARG A 109 20.98 0.53 -0.73
N ARG A 110 21.91 0.17 0.15
CA ARG A 110 21.61 0.02 1.57
C ARG A 110 22.39 1.07 2.34
N SER A 111 21.73 1.77 3.23
CA SER A 111 22.36 2.78 4.05
C SER A 111 23.29 2.12 5.06
N ALA A 112 24.53 2.61 5.15
CA ALA A 112 25.48 2.08 6.12
C ALA A 112 25.15 2.51 7.54
N GLU A 113 24.33 3.54 7.70
CA GLU A 113 23.97 4.03 9.03
C GLU A 113 22.80 3.30 9.64
N GLN A 114 22.15 2.44 8.88
CA GLN A 114 20.99 1.73 9.36
C GLN A 114 21.40 0.72 10.41
N ARG A 115 20.73 0.75 11.55
CA ARG A 115 20.99 -0.18 12.64
C ARG A 115 19.80 -1.04 12.91
#